data_7a72d1eb4e15c16f4eba2f9ef96bd4e1
#
_entry.id   7a72d1eb4e15c16f4eba2f9ef96bd4e1
#
_cell.length_a   1.000
_cell.length_b   1.000
_cell.length_c   1.000
_cell.angle_alpha   90.00
_cell.angle_beta   90.00
_cell.angle_gamma   90.00
#
_symmetry.space_group_name_H-M   'P 1'
#
loop_
_entity.id
_entity.type
_entity.pdbx_description
1 polymer ?
#
loop_
_entity_poly.entity_id
_entity_poly.type
_entity_poly.pdbx_seq_one_letter_code
_entity_poly.pdbx_strand_id
1 'polypeptide(L)'
;KMKDYILENRDLIGQREILQLSMETANNRIEINKINSDMISLEKQISDVAEGLKDIVTKSELADMMNSFVSDDDDKWLMFNAKFSSADEVYESIYKQAKSSIYVVDNYIGLRTLVHLKNSPAGVAIILFSDNVGNNKLHNIEFIDFCKEYPTVNLSMKKTGGIFHDRFIVLDYGISKYAPVIATLLKNPTLILPH
;
A
#
# COMPACT_ATOMS: atom_id res chain seq x y z
N LYS A 1 -55.23 14.60 -60.08
CA LYS A 1 -54.03 15.43 -59.95
C LYS A 1 -53.51 15.59 -58.49
N MET A 2 -54.36 15.91 -57.52
CA MET A 2 -53.89 16.08 -56.14
C MET A 2 -53.63 14.75 -55.44
N LYS A 3 -54.47 13.71 -55.69
CA LYS A 3 -54.28 12.36 -55.17
C LYS A 3 -53.01 11.69 -55.77
N ASP A 4 -52.75 11.92 -57.02
CA ASP A 4 -51.57 11.35 -57.66
C ASP A 4 -50.29 11.99 -57.11
N TYR A 5 -50.29 13.28 -56.87
CA TYR A 5 -49.19 13.99 -56.24
C TYR A 5 -48.91 13.51 -54.81
N ILE A 6 -49.97 13.22 -54.02
CA ILE A 6 -49.81 12.68 -52.65
C ILE A 6 -49.26 11.26 -52.69
N LEU A 7 -49.67 10.40 -53.63
CA LEU A 7 -49.14 9.06 -53.77
C LEU A 7 -47.66 9.03 -54.20
N GLU A 8 -47.28 9.85 -55.15
CA GLU A 8 -45.92 9.95 -55.64
C GLU A 8 -44.94 10.48 -54.53
N ASN A 9 -45.41 11.43 -53.71
CA ASN A 9 -44.59 11.96 -52.59
C ASN A 9 -44.59 11.04 -51.36
N ARG A 10 -45.56 10.14 -51.18
CA ARG A 10 -45.61 9.20 -50.09
C ARG A 10 -44.43 8.26 -50.07
N ASP A 11 -44.05 7.71 -51.23
CA ASP A 11 -42.90 6.82 -51.33
C ASP A 11 -41.57 7.55 -51.08
N LEU A 12 -41.48 8.81 -51.52
CA LEU A 12 -40.32 9.65 -51.22
C LEU A 12 -40.15 9.98 -49.72
N ILE A 13 -41.29 10.22 -49.03
CA ILE A 13 -41.31 10.47 -47.59
C ILE A 13 -40.86 9.20 -46.86
N GLY A 14 -41.39 8.02 -47.21
CA GLY A 14 -41.01 6.76 -46.58
C GLY A 14 -39.53 6.43 -46.78
N GLN A 15 -38.99 6.65 -48.01
CA GLN A 15 -37.55 6.46 -48.25
C GLN A 15 -36.70 7.42 -47.43
N ARG A 16 -37.12 8.65 -47.25
CA ARG A 16 -36.40 9.64 -46.42
C ARG A 16 -36.40 9.24 -44.95
N GLU A 17 -37.50 8.77 -44.40
CA GLU A 17 -37.62 8.25 -43.03
C GLU A 17 -36.73 7.03 -42.80
N ILE A 18 -36.70 6.09 -43.74
CA ILE A 18 -35.83 4.89 -43.69
C ILE A 18 -34.37 5.32 -43.69
N LEU A 19 -34.00 6.29 -44.53
CA LEU A 19 -32.61 6.80 -44.59
C LEU A 19 -32.22 7.46 -43.25
N GLN A 20 -33.10 8.27 -42.67
CA GLN A 20 -32.86 8.90 -41.40
C GLN A 20 -32.69 7.91 -40.26
N LEU A 21 -33.59 6.91 -40.15
CA LEU A 21 -33.46 5.81 -39.19
C LEU A 21 -32.18 4.99 -39.38
N SER A 22 -31.77 4.77 -40.62
CA SER A 22 -30.50 4.11 -40.90
C SER A 22 -29.28 4.90 -40.40
N MET A 23 -29.31 6.22 -40.60
CA MET A 23 -28.25 7.11 -40.09
C MET A 23 -28.21 7.17 -38.56
N GLU A 24 -29.37 7.28 -37.91
CA GLU A 24 -29.50 7.26 -36.46
C GLU A 24 -29.01 5.91 -35.89
N THR A 25 -29.36 4.79 -36.50
CA THR A 25 -28.92 3.45 -36.13
C THR A 25 -27.40 3.32 -36.25
N ALA A 26 -26.81 3.86 -37.33
CA ALA A 26 -25.37 3.86 -37.54
C ALA A 26 -24.64 4.70 -36.46
N ASN A 27 -25.17 5.87 -36.14
CA ASN A 27 -24.61 6.74 -35.09
C ASN A 27 -24.72 6.07 -33.71
N ASN A 28 -25.87 5.51 -33.37
CA ASN A 28 -26.05 4.77 -32.12
C ASN A 28 -25.06 3.61 -32.00
N ARG A 29 -24.78 2.91 -33.09
CA ARG A 29 -23.79 1.83 -33.11
C ARG A 29 -22.38 2.34 -32.84
N ILE A 30 -22.02 3.51 -33.36
CA ILE A 30 -20.72 4.14 -33.10
C ILE A 30 -20.61 4.53 -31.63
N GLU A 31 -21.67 5.13 -31.05
CA GLU A 31 -21.72 5.51 -29.64
C GLU A 31 -21.65 4.30 -28.72
N ILE A 32 -22.38 3.21 -29.01
CA ILE A 32 -22.30 1.95 -28.26
C ILE A 32 -20.87 1.38 -28.29
N ASN A 33 -20.21 1.39 -29.44
CA ASN A 33 -18.84 0.91 -29.52
C ASN A 33 -17.87 1.76 -28.68
N LYS A 34 -18.08 3.09 -28.64
CA LYS A 34 -17.31 4.00 -27.80
C LYS A 34 -17.55 3.71 -26.31
N ILE A 35 -18.80 3.58 -25.89
CA ILE A 35 -19.17 3.23 -24.51
C ILE A 35 -18.54 1.91 -24.10
N ASN A 36 -18.57 0.89 -24.95
CA ASN A 36 -17.93 -0.40 -24.67
C ASN A 36 -16.42 -0.26 -24.51
N SER A 37 -15.75 0.54 -25.34
CA SER A 37 -14.32 0.81 -25.20
C SER A 37 -13.98 1.54 -23.90
N ASP A 38 -14.79 2.54 -23.53
CA ASP A 38 -14.64 3.29 -22.28
C ASP A 38 -14.87 2.38 -21.06
N MET A 39 -15.83 1.47 -21.14
CA MET A 39 -16.12 0.48 -20.08
C MET A 39 -14.95 -0.46 -19.85
N ILE A 40 -14.35 -0.99 -20.91
CA ILE A 40 -13.14 -1.85 -20.82
C ILE A 40 -11.98 -1.09 -20.18
N SER A 41 -11.81 0.19 -20.54
CA SER A 41 -10.77 1.04 -19.96
C SER A 41 -11.01 1.28 -18.46
N LEU A 42 -12.26 1.53 -18.05
CA LEU A 42 -12.64 1.71 -16.66
C LEU A 42 -12.46 0.42 -15.84
N GLU A 43 -12.85 -0.73 -16.40
CA GLU A 43 -12.64 -2.04 -15.74
C GLU A 43 -11.14 -2.27 -15.45
N LYS A 44 -10.28 -1.93 -16.41
CA LYS A 44 -8.84 -2.03 -16.21
C LYS A 44 -8.36 -1.09 -15.09
N GLN A 45 -8.80 0.18 -15.10
CA GLN A 45 -8.42 1.15 -14.06
C GLN A 45 -8.90 0.70 -12.67
N ILE A 46 -10.12 0.15 -12.57
CA ILE A 46 -10.64 -0.41 -11.32
C ILE A 46 -9.78 -1.58 -10.85
N SER A 47 -9.37 -2.46 -11.77
CA SER A 47 -8.48 -3.58 -11.45
C SER A 47 -7.13 -3.10 -10.94
N ASP A 48 -6.53 -2.12 -11.62
CA ASP A 48 -5.23 -1.55 -11.24
C ASP A 48 -5.30 -0.87 -9.85
N VAL A 49 -6.41 -0.15 -9.57
CA VAL A 49 -6.68 0.45 -8.25
C VAL A 49 -6.88 -0.64 -7.19
N ALA A 50 -7.66 -1.67 -7.48
CA ALA A 50 -7.91 -2.78 -6.55
C ALA A 50 -6.62 -3.54 -6.22
N GLU A 51 -5.72 -3.71 -7.18
CA GLU A 51 -4.41 -4.31 -6.96
C GLU A 51 -3.53 -3.41 -6.10
N GLY A 52 -3.50 -2.11 -6.36
CA GLY A 52 -2.77 -1.13 -5.54
C GLY A 52 -3.28 -1.04 -4.11
N LEU A 53 -4.57 -1.29 -3.87
CA LEU A 53 -5.15 -1.30 -2.52
C LEU A 53 -4.72 -2.52 -1.68
N LYS A 54 -4.31 -3.62 -2.29
CA LYS A 54 -3.80 -4.81 -1.57
C LYS A 54 -2.53 -4.53 -0.79
N ASP A 55 -1.76 -3.54 -1.22
CA ASP A 55 -0.50 -3.14 -0.59
C ASP A 55 -0.67 -2.02 0.44
N ILE A 56 -1.90 -1.54 0.66
CA ILE A 56 -2.20 -0.49 1.63
C ILE A 56 -2.71 -1.13 2.92
N VAL A 57 -2.08 -0.74 4.03
CA VAL A 57 -2.58 -1.11 5.37
C VAL A 57 -3.88 -0.37 5.64
N THR A 58 -4.94 -1.10 5.89
CA THR A 58 -6.24 -0.51 6.22
C THR A 58 -6.26 0.02 7.65
N LYS A 59 -7.16 1.00 7.92
CA LYS A 59 -7.40 1.48 9.29
C LYS A 59 -7.83 0.36 10.23
N SER A 60 -8.54 -0.64 9.73
CA SER A 60 -8.97 -1.79 10.52
C SER A 60 -7.79 -2.65 10.93
N GLU A 61 -6.92 -3.01 9.98
CA GLU A 61 -5.70 -3.77 10.28
C GLU A 61 -4.79 -3.04 11.26
N LEU A 62 -4.71 -1.70 11.13
CA LEU A 62 -3.98 -0.88 12.07
C LEU A 62 -4.64 -0.88 13.45
N ALA A 63 -5.97 -0.69 13.52
CA ALA A 63 -6.70 -0.71 14.79
C ALA A 63 -6.60 -2.07 15.48
N ASP A 64 -6.69 -3.16 14.71
CA ASP A 64 -6.52 -4.52 15.23
C ASP A 64 -5.09 -4.73 15.75
N MET A 65 -4.10 -4.22 15.02
CA MET A 65 -2.71 -4.20 15.46
C MET A 65 -2.55 -3.41 16.77
N MET A 66 -3.06 -2.19 16.83
CA MET A 66 -2.99 -1.33 18.02
C MET A 66 -3.74 -1.92 19.21
N ASN A 67 -4.95 -2.48 18.99
CA ASN A 67 -5.73 -3.10 20.06
C ASN A 67 -5.06 -4.36 20.62
N SER A 68 -4.31 -5.09 19.82
CA SER A 68 -3.55 -6.25 20.31
C SER A 68 -2.39 -5.84 21.24
N PHE A 69 -1.97 -4.58 21.19
CA PHE A 69 -0.95 -4.03 22.08
C PHE A 69 -1.50 -3.58 23.43
N VAL A 70 -2.80 -3.29 23.51
CA VAL A 70 -3.47 -2.76 24.71
C VAL A 70 -4.07 -3.90 25.55
N SER A 71 -3.89 -5.15 25.20
CA SER A 71 -4.39 -6.27 26.00
C SER A 71 -3.64 -6.40 27.33
N ASP A 72 -4.38 -6.36 28.35
CA ASP A 72 -4.29 -6.07 29.78
C ASP A 72 -3.27 -6.85 30.64
N ASP A 73 -2.30 -7.58 30.14
CA ASP A 73 -1.37 -8.26 31.05
C ASP A 73 0.04 -8.37 30.45
N ASP A 74 0.95 -7.79 31.14
CA ASP A 74 2.40 -7.73 31.01
C ASP A 74 2.95 -6.51 30.25
N ASP A 75 3.17 -5.43 31.03
CA ASP A 75 4.10 -4.33 30.76
C ASP A 75 5.54 -4.80 30.54
N LYS A 76 5.76 -5.60 29.49
CA LYS A 76 7.12 -5.95 29.08
C LYS A 76 7.69 -4.88 28.16
N TRP A 77 7.88 -3.69 28.74
CA TRP A 77 8.67 -2.64 28.16
C TRP A 77 10.13 -3.05 28.22
N LEU A 78 10.76 -3.16 27.06
CA LEU A 78 12.20 -3.38 26.99
C LEU A 78 12.92 -2.09 27.41
N MET A 79 13.29 -1.98 28.68
CA MET A 79 14.16 -0.92 29.19
C MET A 79 15.59 -1.24 28.77
N PHE A 80 16.08 -0.53 27.77
CA PHE A 80 17.51 -0.58 27.44
C PHE A 80 18.30 0.26 28.44
N ASN A 81 18.83 -0.38 29.47
CA ASN A 81 19.78 0.26 30.39
C ASN A 81 21.19 0.41 29.81
N ALA A 82 21.37 0.07 28.53
CA ALA A 82 22.66 0.17 27.88
C ALA A 82 22.91 1.62 27.40
N LYS A 83 24.08 2.13 27.68
CA LYS A 83 24.57 3.38 27.11
C LYS A 83 25.07 3.07 25.70
N PHE A 84 24.24 3.29 24.70
CA PHE A 84 24.65 3.13 23.32
C PHE A 84 25.42 4.35 22.83
N SER A 85 26.53 4.14 22.16
CA SER A 85 27.38 5.19 21.64
C SER A 85 26.80 5.88 20.40
N SER A 86 25.87 5.21 19.70
CA SER A 86 25.22 5.73 18.51
C SER A 86 23.77 5.23 18.38
N ALA A 87 22.96 5.99 17.64
CA ALA A 87 21.60 5.57 17.31
C ALA A 87 21.56 4.26 16.52
N ASP A 88 22.60 3.97 15.73
CA ASP A 88 22.71 2.77 14.92
C ASP A 88 22.79 1.50 15.77
N GLU A 89 23.57 1.54 16.86
CA GLU A 89 23.69 0.44 17.82
C GLU A 89 22.34 0.15 18.51
N VAL A 90 21.56 1.19 18.78
CA VAL A 90 20.21 1.04 19.36
C VAL A 90 19.30 0.30 18.39
N TYR A 91 19.25 0.72 17.13
CA TYR A 91 18.42 0.04 16.11
C TYR A 91 18.83 -1.42 15.94
N GLU A 92 20.13 -1.68 15.79
CA GLU A 92 20.63 -3.05 15.65
C GLU A 92 20.30 -3.92 16.87
N SER A 93 20.39 -3.37 18.07
CA SER A 93 20.09 -4.11 19.30
C SER A 93 18.61 -4.47 19.39
N ILE A 94 17.70 -3.57 18.95
CA ILE A 94 16.27 -3.83 18.84
C ILE A 94 16.02 -4.97 17.86
N TYR A 95 16.48 -4.84 16.62
CA TYR A 95 16.21 -5.83 15.58
C TYR A 95 16.76 -7.23 15.90
N LYS A 96 17.91 -7.33 16.56
CA LYS A 96 18.51 -8.61 17.00
C LYS A 96 17.67 -9.41 17.99
N GLN A 97 16.66 -8.78 18.63
CA GLN A 97 15.80 -9.44 19.60
C GLN A 97 14.63 -10.15 18.95
N ALA A 98 14.33 -9.86 17.68
CA ALA A 98 13.24 -10.49 16.96
C ALA A 98 13.46 -11.99 16.82
N LYS A 99 12.39 -12.77 17.02
CA LYS A 99 12.38 -14.22 16.92
C LYS A 99 11.62 -14.70 15.68
N SER A 100 10.66 -13.91 15.19
CA SER A 100 9.77 -14.32 14.10
C SER A 100 9.43 -13.19 13.14
N SER A 101 9.22 -11.96 13.63
CA SER A 101 8.85 -10.83 12.77
C SER A 101 9.37 -9.50 13.27
N ILE A 102 9.66 -8.60 12.31
CA ILE A 102 10.00 -7.19 12.54
C ILE A 102 9.08 -6.36 11.68
N TYR A 103 8.27 -5.48 12.29
CA TYR A 103 7.48 -4.50 11.58
C TYR A 103 8.07 -3.12 11.86
N VAL A 104 8.50 -2.44 10.81
CA VAL A 104 9.00 -1.06 10.88
C VAL A 104 7.94 -0.15 10.28
N VAL A 105 7.37 0.70 11.09
CA VAL A 105 6.40 1.73 10.68
C VAL A 105 7.11 3.06 10.67
N ASP A 106 7.48 3.55 9.50
CA ASP A 106 8.19 4.82 9.33
C ASP A 106 8.00 5.36 7.92
N ASN A 107 7.38 6.52 7.77
CA ASN A 107 7.20 7.15 6.47
C ASN A 107 8.48 7.74 5.86
N TYR A 108 9.57 7.80 6.63
CA TYR A 108 10.85 8.39 6.23
C TYR A 108 11.98 7.35 6.16
N ILE A 109 11.70 6.21 5.58
CA ILE A 109 12.70 5.16 5.37
C ILE A 109 13.73 5.57 4.32
N GLY A 110 14.96 5.09 4.48
CA GLY A 110 16.05 5.32 3.56
C GLY A 110 17.06 4.17 3.57
N LEU A 111 18.17 4.33 2.84
CA LEU A 111 19.23 3.33 2.77
C LEU A 111 19.74 2.93 4.16
N ARG A 112 19.82 3.89 5.10
CA ARG A 112 20.24 3.63 6.48
C ARG A 112 19.32 2.64 7.20
N THR A 113 18.02 2.68 6.93
CA THR A 113 17.07 1.70 7.47
C THR A 113 17.43 0.28 7.04
N LEU A 114 17.80 0.08 5.77
CA LEU A 114 18.25 -1.21 5.25
C LEU A 114 19.54 -1.67 5.91
N VAL A 115 20.50 -0.74 6.09
CA VAL A 115 21.80 -1.05 6.75
C VAL A 115 21.57 -1.57 8.18
N HIS A 116 20.64 -1.02 8.92
CA HIS A 116 20.32 -1.53 10.26
C HIS A 116 19.67 -2.93 10.22
N LEU A 117 18.85 -3.20 9.20
CA LEU A 117 18.15 -4.48 9.05
C LEU A 117 19.02 -5.63 8.55
N LYS A 118 20.19 -5.36 7.96
CA LYS A 118 21.07 -6.41 7.41
C LYS A 118 21.49 -7.46 8.44
N ASN A 119 21.58 -7.06 9.71
CA ASN A 119 22.00 -7.90 10.83
C ASN A 119 20.82 -8.53 11.60
N SER A 120 19.61 -8.45 11.05
CA SER A 120 18.45 -9.10 11.64
C SER A 120 18.61 -10.63 11.65
N PRO A 121 18.03 -11.33 12.62
CA PRO A 121 18.14 -12.79 12.70
C PRO A 121 17.60 -13.48 11.44
N ALA A 122 18.28 -14.52 10.99
CA ALA A 122 17.86 -15.28 9.81
C ALA A 122 16.48 -15.92 10.01
N GLY A 123 15.64 -15.89 8.97
CA GLY A 123 14.29 -16.47 9.00
C GLY A 123 13.23 -15.57 9.62
N VAL A 124 13.59 -14.40 10.14
CA VAL A 124 12.64 -13.40 10.62
C VAL A 124 11.99 -12.69 9.43
N ALA A 125 10.66 -12.59 9.42
CA ALA A 125 9.91 -11.84 8.42
C ALA A 125 9.98 -10.34 8.73
N ILE A 126 10.42 -9.52 7.77
CA ILE A 126 10.57 -8.06 7.95
C ILE A 126 9.61 -7.35 7.01
N ILE A 127 8.75 -6.50 7.57
CA ILE A 127 7.82 -5.69 6.81
C ILE A 127 8.06 -4.21 7.13
N LEU A 128 8.35 -3.44 6.08
CA LEU A 128 8.41 -1.98 6.15
C LEU A 128 7.04 -1.41 5.78
N PHE A 129 6.38 -0.79 6.72
CA PHE A 129 5.15 -0.02 6.50
C PHE A 129 5.52 1.44 6.28
N SER A 130 5.48 1.90 5.03
CA SER A 130 5.98 3.22 4.67
C SER A 130 5.38 3.73 3.37
N ASP A 131 5.04 5.02 3.34
CA ASP A 131 4.75 5.73 2.10
C ASP A 131 6.03 6.26 1.42
N ASN A 132 7.18 6.06 2.07
CA ASN A 132 8.49 6.37 1.56
C ASN A 132 8.60 7.84 1.07
N VAL A 133 8.29 8.76 1.96
CA VAL A 133 8.29 10.21 1.70
C VAL A 133 9.60 10.87 2.17
N GLY A 134 9.86 12.08 1.69
CA GLY A 134 11.00 12.89 2.09
C GLY A 134 12.15 12.90 1.08
N ASN A 135 13.19 13.69 1.41
CA ASN A 135 14.33 13.93 0.49
C ASN A 135 15.29 12.73 0.40
N ASN A 136 15.41 11.94 1.47
CA ASN A 136 16.30 10.77 1.55
C ASN A 136 15.49 9.46 1.44
N LYS A 137 14.43 9.47 0.66
CA LYS A 137 13.58 8.30 0.45
C LYS A 137 14.37 7.13 -0.14
N LEU A 138 14.01 5.92 0.25
CA LEU A 138 14.55 4.70 -0.30
C LEU A 138 14.17 4.57 -1.79
N HIS A 139 15.16 4.43 -2.67
CA HIS A 139 14.90 4.18 -4.08
C HIS A 139 14.64 2.68 -4.32
N ASN A 140 13.78 2.40 -5.30
CA ASN A 140 13.40 1.03 -5.63
C ASN A 140 14.61 0.15 -6.01
N ILE A 141 15.60 0.75 -6.66
CA ILE A 141 16.85 0.05 -7.02
C ILE A 141 17.64 -0.35 -5.78
N GLU A 142 17.73 0.52 -4.77
CA GLU A 142 18.43 0.25 -3.51
C GLU A 142 17.75 -0.89 -2.74
N PHE A 143 16.42 -0.91 -2.75
CA PHE A 143 15.65 -2.00 -2.14
C PHE A 143 15.90 -3.34 -2.84
N ILE A 144 15.84 -3.35 -4.17
CA ILE A 144 16.10 -4.56 -4.98
C ILE A 144 17.52 -5.06 -4.79
N ASP A 145 18.49 -4.17 -4.82
CA ASP A 145 19.92 -4.53 -4.68
C ASP A 145 20.19 -5.05 -3.26
N PHE A 146 19.60 -4.45 -2.23
CA PHE A 146 19.69 -4.96 -0.87
C PHE A 146 19.12 -6.39 -0.76
N CYS A 147 17.95 -6.66 -1.32
CA CYS A 147 17.37 -8.00 -1.29
C CYS A 147 18.23 -9.05 -2.04
N LYS A 148 18.96 -8.64 -3.08
CA LYS A 148 19.89 -9.52 -3.79
C LYS A 148 21.19 -9.75 -2.98
N GLU A 149 21.70 -8.72 -2.34
CA GLU A 149 22.92 -8.79 -1.56
C GLU A 149 22.73 -9.57 -0.25
N TYR A 150 21.54 -9.43 0.37
CA TYR A 150 21.18 -10.09 1.63
C TYR A 150 19.99 -11.04 1.46
N PRO A 151 20.13 -12.15 0.73
CA PRO A 151 19.00 -13.05 0.42
C PRO A 151 18.44 -13.80 1.64
N THR A 152 19.15 -13.80 2.76
CA THR A 152 18.68 -14.35 4.05
C THR A 152 17.75 -13.42 4.81
N VAL A 153 17.70 -12.14 4.43
CA VAL A 153 16.80 -11.13 5.00
C VAL A 153 15.48 -11.17 4.25
N ASN A 154 14.45 -11.69 4.88
CA ASN A 154 13.10 -11.78 4.29
C ASN A 154 12.38 -10.43 4.42
N LEU A 155 12.66 -9.51 3.50
CA LEU A 155 12.21 -8.12 3.53
C LEU A 155 11.09 -7.85 2.52
N SER A 156 10.03 -7.21 2.98
CA SER A 156 8.95 -6.69 2.14
C SER A 156 8.57 -5.27 2.54
N MET A 157 7.88 -4.55 1.65
CA MET A 157 7.42 -3.19 1.91
C MET A 157 5.94 -3.06 1.56
N LYS A 158 5.18 -2.37 2.43
CA LYS A 158 3.77 -2.06 2.25
C LYS A 158 3.53 -0.56 2.43
N LYS A 159 2.67 0.00 1.59
CA LYS A 159 2.25 1.40 1.71
C LYS A 159 1.26 1.58 2.86
N THR A 160 1.31 2.73 3.51
CA THR A 160 0.46 3.07 4.66
C THR A 160 -0.69 4.02 4.31
N GLY A 161 -0.66 4.66 3.15
CA GLY A 161 -1.68 5.62 2.74
C GLY A 161 -1.75 6.87 3.61
N GLY A 162 -0.63 7.29 4.21
CA GLY A 162 -0.54 8.50 5.04
C GLY A 162 -1.17 8.35 6.45
N ILE A 163 -1.45 7.13 6.90
CA ILE A 163 -2.14 6.89 8.18
C ILE A 163 -1.23 7.17 9.38
N PHE A 164 0.09 6.94 9.22
CA PHE A 164 1.04 7.04 10.32
C PHE A 164 1.80 8.38 10.30
N HIS A 165 1.90 8.99 11.47
CA HIS A 165 2.73 10.18 11.71
C HIS A 165 3.92 9.89 12.62
N ASP A 166 3.86 8.83 13.41
CA ASP A 166 4.89 8.40 14.35
C ASP A 166 5.69 7.23 13.79
N ARG A 167 6.79 6.90 14.45
CA ARG A 167 7.72 5.83 14.07
C ARG A 167 7.67 4.74 15.13
N PHE A 168 7.47 3.50 14.66
CA PHE A 168 7.39 2.33 15.53
C PHE A 168 8.22 1.18 14.96
N ILE A 169 8.81 0.41 15.86
CA ILE A 169 9.31 -0.93 15.56
C ILE A 169 8.54 -1.90 16.43
N VAL A 170 7.96 -2.90 15.80
CA VAL A 170 7.18 -3.94 16.47
C VAL A 170 7.83 -5.27 16.18
N LEU A 171 8.21 -6.00 17.23
CA LEU A 171 8.82 -7.31 17.13
C LEU A 171 7.79 -8.39 17.48
N ASP A 172 7.84 -9.49 16.75
CA ASP A 172 7.11 -10.73 17.02
C ASP A 172 5.58 -10.59 17.10
N TYR A 173 5.02 -9.66 16.29
CA TYR A 173 3.59 -9.45 16.22
C TYR A 173 2.83 -10.69 15.71
N GLY A 174 1.69 -10.97 16.35
CA GLY A 174 0.74 -12.00 15.89
C GLY A 174 1.12 -13.45 16.24
N ILE A 175 2.17 -13.66 17.02
CA ILE A 175 2.56 -15.00 17.46
C ILE A 175 2.21 -15.17 18.93
N SER A 176 1.19 -15.97 19.20
CA SER A 176 0.69 -16.25 20.55
C SER A 176 1.73 -16.79 21.54
N LYS A 177 2.91 -17.17 21.05
CA LYS A 177 4.01 -17.70 21.84
C LYS A 177 4.93 -16.61 22.41
N TYR A 178 4.90 -15.41 21.84
CA TYR A 178 5.75 -14.29 22.25
C TYR A 178 4.90 -13.04 22.43
N ALA A 179 5.12 -12.32 23.53
CA ALA A 179 4.55 -10.98 23.68
C ALA A 179 5.20 -10.03 22.67
N PRO A 180 4.44 -9.22 21.92
CA PRO A 180 5.02 -8.26 21.00
C PRO A 180 5.82 -7.20 21.75
N VAL A 181 6.98 -6.84 21.24
CA VAL A 181 7.81 -5.74 21.75
C VAL A 181 7.64 -4.53 20.85
N ILE A 182 7.26 -3.40 21.44
CA ILE A 182 7.09 -2.15 20.71
C ILE A 182 8.17 -1.17 21.14
N ALA A 183 8.89 -0.62 20.19
CA ALA A 183 9.79 0.51 20.41
C ALA A 183 9.28 1.73 19.62
N THR A 184 8.92 2.79 20.32
CA THR A 184 8.55 4.07 19.69
C THR A 184 9.80 4.89 19.45
N LEU A 185 10.01 5.34 18.21
CA LEU A 185 11.16 6.14 17.82
C LEU A 185 10.73 7.60 17.68
N LEU A 186 11.17 8.45 18.60
CA LEU A 186 10.92 9.88 18.51
C LEU A 186 11.82 10.55 17.48
N LYS A 187 11.36 11.68 16.92
CA LYS A 187 12.11 12.51 15.96
C LYS A 187 13.47 12.98 16.48
N ASN A 188 13.63 13.03 17.81
CA ASN A 188 14.91 13.23 18.50
C ASN A 188 15.21 11.98 19.34
N PRO A 189 16.48 11.58 19.53
CA PRO A 189 16.85 10.32 20.19
C PRO A 189 16.66 10.39 21.72
N THR A 190 15.53 10.85 22.18
CA THR A 190 15.11 10.71 23.57
C THR A 190 14.07 9.61 23.58
N LEU A 191 14.49 8.43 23.98
CA LEU A 191 13.58 7.30 24.20
C LEU A 191 12.66 7.72 25.37
N ILE A 192 11.41 8.05 25.08
CA ILE A 192 10.39 8.15 26.12
C ILE A 192 9.71 6.78 26.14
N LEU A 193 10.00 6.06 27.20
CA LEU A 193 9.25 4.87 27.57
C LEU A 193 8.03 5.35 28.36
N PRO A 194 6.80 4.91 28.05
CA PRO A 194 5.68 5.17 28.94
C PRO A 194 5.93 4.47 30.28
N HIS A 195 5.51 5.14 31.33
CA HIS A 195 5.53 4.66 32.74
C HIS A 195 4.44 3.65 32.98
#